data_b9a4b1ce2c583706e2edd3aca8bcffe6
#
_entry.id   b9a4b1ce2c583706e2edd3aca8bcffe6
#
_cell.length_a   1.000
_cell.length_b   1.000
_cell.length_c   1.000
_cell.angle_alpha   90.00
_cell.angle_beta   90.00
_cell.angle_gamma   90.00
#
_symmetry.space_group_name_H-M   'P 1'
#
loop_
_entity.id
_entity.type
_entity.pdbx_description
1 polymer ?
#
loop_
_entity_poly.entity_id
_entity_poly.type
_entity_poly.pdbx_seq_one_letter_code
_entity_poly.pdbx_strand_id
1 'polypeptide(L)'
;MAVNVRSSGVTRERIHEAGLERFSERGYTGTTVRQIADACDLTPGALYNHYASKEALLFAIVDRVHDEADAVLSETLRGGDGDPVSQLEALATAFTAFHIARPRETRVANRDYIYLPAGERDSVVRRRRRVRALFADVLREGERRGAFAFGELGSEDAVRAASMAILNMIVFVAEWFDPRGPRSAADTAALHGRLALRIARAGGSG
;
A
#
# COMPACT_ATOMS: atom_id res chain seq x y z
N MET A 1 30.89 -20.35 -11.55
CA MET A 1 29.90 -20.11 -10.47
C MET A 1 28.97 -18.90 -10.69
N ALA A 2 29.30 -17.92 -11.54
CA ALA A 2 28.48 -16.73 -11.75
C ALA A 2 27.18 -16.92 -12.59
N VAL A 3 27.10 -17.95 -13.42
CA VAL A 3 25.94 -18.22 -14.31
C VAL A 3 24.71 -18.70 -13.51
N ASN A 4 24.91 -19.41 -12.41
CA ASN A 4 23.82 -20.01 -11.63
C ASN A 4 23.03 -18.99 -10.77
N VAL A 5 23.67 -17.90 -10.34
CA VAL A 5 23.03 -16.86 -9.50
C VAL A 5 22.07 -16.00 -10.33
N ARG A 6 22.43 -15.64 -11.57
CA ARG A 6 21.55 -14.86 -12.47
C ARG A 6 20.31 -15.67 -12.89
N SER A 7 20.47 -16.94 -13.21
CA SER A 7 19.37 -17.83 -13.58
C SER A 7 18.39 -18.05 -12.41
N SER A 8 18.90 -18.20 -11.19
CA SER A 8 18.07 -18.35 -9.98
C SER A 8 17.26 -17.09 -9.67
N GLY A 9 17.85 -15.90 -9.85
CA GLY A 9 17.14 -14.62 -9.66
C GLY A 9 16.00 -14.41 -10.65
N VAL A 10 16.23 -14.71 -11.93
CA VAL A 10 15.19 -14.64 -12.98
C VAL A 10 14.02 -15.60 -12.68
N THR A 11 14.34 -16.81 -12.23
CA THR A 11 13.31 -17.81 -11.88
C THR A 11 12.51 -17.37 -10.67
N ARG A 12 13.16 -16.82 -9.63
CA ARG A 12 12.48 -16.30 -8.45
C ARG A 12 11.51 -15.17 -8.78
N GLU A 13 11.88 -14.26 -9.67
CA GLU A 13 11.00 -13.17 -10.13
C GLU A 13 9.82 -13.69 -10.94
N ARG A 14 10.02 -14.70 -11.83
CA ARG A 14 8.92 -15.35 -12.56
C ARG A 14 7.91 -15.99 -11.60
N ILE A 15 8.37 -16.69 -10.57
CA ILE A 15 7.49 -17.29 -9.55
C ILE A 15 6.74 -16.20 -8.77
N HIS A 16 7.40 -15.11 -8.44
CA HIS A 16 6.80 -13.97 -7.75
C HIS A 16 5.65 -13.39 -8.59
N GLU A 17 5.89 -13.09 -9.88
CA GLU A 17 4.87 -12.53 -10.77
C GLU A 17 3.70 -13.51 -11.01
N ALA A 18 3.98 -14.80 -11.23
CA ALA A 18 2.95 -15.82 -11.37
C ALA A 18 2.11 -15.98 -10.08
N GLY A 19 2.76 -15.91 -8.91
CA GLY A 19 2.09 -15.92 -7.62
C GLY A 19 1.18 -14.71 -7.45
N LEU A 20 1.70 -13.53 -7.74
CA LEU A 20 0.94 -12.28 -7.71
C LEU A 20 -0.30 -12.33 -8.63
N GLU A 21 -0.14 -12.77 -9.87
CA GLU A 21 -1.24 -12.93 -10.82
C GLU A 21 -2.32 -13.85 -10.25
N ARG A 22 -1.94 -15.06 -9.80
CA ARG A 22 -2.90 -16.05 -9.28
C ARG A 22 -3.57 -15.60 -7.98
N PHE A 23 -2.83 -14.96 -7.06
CA PHE A 23 -3.43 -14.41 -5.85
C PHE A 23 -4.36 -13.24 -6.17
N SER A 24 -4.00 -12.38 -7.11
CA SER A 24 -4.85 -11.26 -7.54
C SER A 24 -6.19 -11.74 -8.11
N GLU A 25 -6.18 -12.78 -8.97
CA GLU A 25 -7.37 -13.32 -9.66
C GLU A 25 -8.27 -14.14 -8.74
N ARG A 26 -7.69 -15.03 -7.92
CA ARG A 26 -8.42 -16.10 -7.22
C ARG A 26 -8.35 -16.01 -5.69
N GLY A 27 -7.61 -15.05 -5.18
CA GLY A 27 -7.27 -14.96 -3.77
C GLY A 27 -6.23 -16.00 -3.34
N TYR A 28 -5.69 -15.80 -2.15
CA TYR A 28 -4.73 -16.72 -1.56
C TYR A 28 -5.31 -18.14 -1.40
N THR A 29 -6.52 -18.27 -0.86
CA THR A 29 -7.15 -19.58 -0.59
C THR A 29 -7.55 -20.31 -1.87
N GLY A 30 -7.92 -19.60 -2.94
CA GLY A 30 -8.28 -20.14 -4.24
C GLY A 30 -7.08 -20.52 -5.13
N THR A 31 -5.84 -20.28 -4.67
CA THR A 31 -4.62 -20.54 -5.43
C THR A 31 -3.83 -21.69 -4.82
N THR A 32 -3.35 -22.63 -5.64
CA THR A 32 -2.50 -23.74 -5.23
C THR A 32 -1.05 -23.54 -5.72
N VAL A 33 -0.08 -24.12 -5.00
CA VAL A 33 1.34 -24.12 -5.41
C VAL A 33 1.53 -24.74 -6.79
N ARG A 34 0.75 -25.77 -7.13
CA ARG A 34 0.79 -26.41 -8.43
C ARG A 34 0.41 -25.45 -9.56
N GLN A 35 -0.68 -24.68 -9.40
CA GLN A 35 -1.09 -23.67 -10.38
C GLN A 35 -0.05 -22.57 -10.62
N ILE A 36 0.69 -22.17 -9.56
CA ILE A 36 1.79 -21.21 -9.68
C ILE A 36 2.98 -21.84 -10.41
N ALA A 37 3.34 -23.08 -10.07
CA ALA A 37 4.44 -23.81 -10.70
C ALA A 37 4.17 -24.05 -12.18
N ASP A 38 2.96 -24.51 -12.53
CA ASP A 38 2.52 -24.73 -13.92
C ASP A 38 2.61 -23.43 -14.74
N ALA A 39 2.26 -22.27 -14.17
CA ALA A 39 2.39 -20.96 -14.83
C ALA A 39 3.84 -20.52 -15.10
N CYS A 40 4.80 -21.16 -14.44
CA CYS A 40 6.22 -20.91 -14.60
C CYS A 40 6.96 -22.03 -15.35
N ASP A 41 6.26 -23.02 -15.89
CA ASP A 41 6.85 -24.25 -16.47
C ASP A 41 7.78 -24.97 -15.48
N LEU A 42 7.38 -24.99 -14.20
CA LEU A 42 8.14 -25.61 -13.12
C LEU A 42 7.34 -26.76 -12.47
N THR A 43 8.06 -27.68 -11.85
CA THR A 43 7.44 -28.61 -10.92
C THR A 43 7.21 -27.93 -9.55
N PRO A 44 6.23 -28.37 -8.74
CA PRO A 44 6.06 -27.88 -7.36
C PRO A 44 7.34 -28.00 -6.52
N GLY A 45 8.12 -29.09 -6.71
CA GLY A 45 9.42 -29.28 -6.03
C GLY A 45 10.45 -28.22 -6.44
N ALA A 46 10.49 -27.84 -7.72
CA ALA A 46 11.39 -26.77 -8.18
C ALA A 46 10.99 -25.40 -7.61
N LEU A 47 9.68 -25.12 -7.44
CA LEU A 47 9.21 -23.90 -6.81
C LEU A 47 9.67 -23.82 -5.34
N TYR A 48 9.61 -24.93 -4.61
CA TYR A 48 10.05 -24.96 -3.20
C TYR A 48 11.54 -24.68 -3.00
N ASN A 49 12.38 -24.81 -4.04
CA ASN A 49 13.79 -24.37 -3.99
C ASN A 49 13.91 -22.84 -3.93
N HIS A 50 12.87 -22.09 -4.27
CA HIS A 50 12.86 -20.62 -4.27
C HIS A 50 12.04 -20.02 -3.15
N TYR A 51 10.92 -20.65 -2.79
CA TYR A 51 10.02 -20.22 -1.70
C TYR A 51 9.63 -21.45 -0.87
N ALA A 52 9.97 -21.42 0.41
CA ALA A 52 9.77 -22.56 1.32
C ALA A 52 8.29 -23.00 1.46
N SER A 53 7.35 -22.09 1.20
CA SER A 53 5.91 -22.36 1.24
C SER A 53 5.13 -21.33 0.41
N LYS A 54 3.83 -21.55 0.25
CA LYS A 54 2.91 -20.58 -0.36
C LYS A 54 2.82 -19.30 0.46
N GLU A 55 2.87 -19.41 1.79
CA GLU A 55 2.92 -18.29 2.74
C GLU A 55 4.20 -17.45 2.55
N ALA A 56 5.35 -18.10 2.35
CA ALA A 56 6.62 -17.41 2.10
C ALA A 56 6.58 -16.61 0.77
N LEU A 57 5.93 -17.13 -0.27
CA LEU A 57 5.71 -16.39 -1.50
C LEU A 57 4.75 -15.21 -1.29
N LEU A 58 3.62 -15.43 -0.58
CA LEU A 58 2.69 -14.36 -0.24
C LEU A 58 3.41 -13.27 0.57
N PHE A 59 4.20 -13.65 1.57
CA PHE A 59 4.95 -12.69 2.37
C PHE A 59 5.92 -11.86 1.51
N ALA A 60 6.65 -12.49 0.58
CA ALA A 60 7.57 -11.78 -0.31
C ALA A 60 6.83 -10.75 -1.19
N ILE A 61 5.62 -11.06 -1.66
CA ILE A 61 4.78 -10.13 -2.43
C ILE A 61 4.32 -8.97 -1.54
N VAL A 62 3.77 -9.27 -0.37
CA VAL A 62 3.26 -8.27 0.58
C VAL A 62 4.38 -7.37 1.11
N ASP A 63 5.54 -7.93 1.42
CA ASP A 63 6.70 -7.20 1.94
C ASP A 63 7.25 -6.21 0.91
N ARG A 64 7.41 -6.62 -0.36
CA ARG A 64 7.82 -5.75 -1.47
C ARG A 64 6.89 -4.55 -1.62
N VAL A 65 5.58 -4.76 -1.59
CA VAL A 65 4.59 -3.67 -1.67
C VAL A 65 4.79 -2.65 -0.55
N HIS A 66 5.03 -3.12 0.67
CA HIS A 66 5.25 -2.24 1.81
C HIS A 66 6.60 -1.52 1.74
N ASP A 67 7.66 -2.17 1.24
CA ASP A 67 8.96 -1.52 1.02
C ASP A 67 8.85 -0.37 0.00
N GLU A 68 8.16 -0.61 -1.12
CA GLU A 68 7.94 0.41 -2.15
C GLU A 68 7.04 1.55 -1.64
N ALA A 69 6.00 1.24 -0.85
CA ALA A 69 5.14 2.24 -0.23
C ALA A 69 5.92 3.11 0.77
N ASP A 70 6.72 2.49 1.64
CA ASP A 70 7.57 3.17 2.61
C ASP A 70 8.58 4.11 1.89
N ALA A 71 9.15 3.66 0.75
CA ALA A 71 10.07 4.47 -0.07
C ALA A 71 9.37 5.71 -0.66
N VAL A 72 8.18 5.53 -1.27
CA VAL A 72 7.39 6.63 -1.85
C VAL A 72 7.03 7.67 -0.79
N LEU A 73 6.52 7.25 0.36
CA LEU A 73 6.12 8.16 1.42
C LEU A 73 7.31 8.90 2.03
N SER A 74 8.44 8.20 2.22
CA SER A 74 9.68 8.80 2.74
C SER A 74 10.29 9.82 1.78
N GLU A 75 10.25 9.56 0.47
CA GLU A 75 10.71 10.48 -0.56
C GLU A 75 9.83 11.73 -0.63
N THR A 76 8.50 11.55 -0.57
CA THR A 76 7.53 12.64 -0.56
C THR A 76 7.78 13.60 0.62
N LEU A 77 8.01 13.06 1.81
CA LEU A 77 8.30 13.90 2.98
C LEU A 77 9.64 14.64 2.87
N ARG A 78 10.67 13.99 2.34
CA ARG A 78 12.00 14.63 2.18
C ARG A 78 12.00 15.78 1.17
N GLY A 79 11.14 15.70 0.16
CA GLY A 79 10.99 16.72 -0.87
C GLY A 79 10.09 17.89 -0.46
N GLY A 80 9.42 17.82 0.70
CA GLY A 80 8.47 18.84 1.17
C GLY A 80 9.15 20.00 1.91
N ASP A 81 8.43 21.12 2.03
CA ASP A 81 8.84 22.36 2.71
C ASP A 81 8.55 22.38 4.23
N GLY A 82 8.00 21.28 4.77
CA GLY A 82 7.60 21.18 6.17
C GLY A 82 6.27 21.86 6.51
N ASP A 83 5.56 22.42 5.52
CA ASP A 83 4.20 22.92 5.72
C ASP A 83 3.21 21.74 5.79
N PRO A 84 2.40 21.61 6.85
CA PRO A 84 1.50 20.46 7.01
C PRO A 84 0.41 20.39 5.94
N VAL A 85 -0.01 21.51 5.34
CA VAL A 85 -1.00 21.52 4.25
C VAL A 85 -0.39 20.89 3.00
N SER A 86 0.78 21.40 2.59
CA SER A 86 1.54 20.86 1.45
C SER A 86 1.92 19.41 1.66
N GLN A 87 2.35 19.02 2.86
CA GLN A 87 2.72 17.65 3.19
C GLN A 87 1.54 16.69 3.11
N LEU A 88 0.39 17.05 3.68
CA LEU A 88 -0.80 16.20 3.65
C LEU A 88 -1.29 15.95 2.21
N GLU A 89 -1.35 17.03 1.40
CA GLU A 89 -1.75 16.93 0.00
C GLU A 89 -0.77 16.08 -0.81
N ALA A 90 0.53 16.30 -0.64
CA ALA A 90 1.57 15.54 -1.34
C ALA A 90 1.55 14.07 -0.96
N LEU A 91 1.48 13.73 0.33
CA LEU A 91 1.40 12.35 0.81
C LEU A 91 0.15 11.64 0.28
N ALA A 92 -1.02 12.26 0.37
CA ALA A 92 -2.26 11.66 -0.11
C ALA A 92 -2.24 11.47 -1.63
N THR A 93 -1.69 12.43 -2.38
CA THR A 93 -1.52 12.34 -3.83
C THR A 93 -0.57 11.22 -4.22
N ALA A 94 0.64 11.20 -3.63
CA ALA A 94 1.67 10.21 -3.96
C ALA A 94 1.23 8.79 -3.58
N PHE A 95 0.61 8.62 -2.43
CA PHE A 95 0.15 7.30 -1.98
C PHE A 95 -1.06 6.80 -2.79
N THR A 96 -1.95 7.68 -3.24
CA THR A 96 -3.01 7.33 -4.20
C THR A 96 -2.44 6.90 -5.55
N ALA A 97 -1.48 7.66 -6.09
CA ALA A 97 -0.81 7.32 -7.34
C ALA A 97 -0.11 5.96 -7.26
N PHE A 98 0.52 5.66 -6.13
CA PHE A 98 1.13 4.35 -5.86
C PHE A 98 0.11 3.20 -5.96
N HIS A 99 -1.07 3.34 -5.34
CA HIS A 99 -2.12 2.31 -5.38
C HIS A 99 -2.75 2.17 -6.77
N ILE A 100 -2.91 3.26 -7.51
CA ILE A 100 -3.40 3.24 -8.89
C ILE A 100 -2.41 2.54 -9.84
N ALA A 101 -1.12 2.78 -9.65
CA ALA A 101 -0.07 2.20 -10.51
C ALA A 101 0.15 0.70 -10.25
N ARG A 102 -0.22 0.18 -9.08
CA ARG A 102 0.01 -1.21 -8.63
C ARG A 102 -1.26 -1.87 -8.08
N PRO A 103 -2.34 -1.93 -8.87
CA PRO A 103 -3.63 -2.36 -8.35
C PRO A 103 -3.64 -3.85 -7.94
N ARG A 104 -2.93 -4.73 -8.64
CA ARG A 104 -2.85 -6.16 -8.31
C ARG A 104 -2.08 -6.38 -7.01
N GLU A 105 -0.90 -5.77 -6.91
CA GLU A 105 0.01 -5.87 -5.78
C GLU A 105 -0.64 -5.34 -4.50
N THR A 106 -1.24 -4.15 -4.58
CA THR A 106 -1.87 -3.51 -3.42
C THR A 106 -3.15 -4.22 -2.97
N ARG A 107 -3.95 -4.78 -3.91
CA ARG A 107 -5.10 -5.62 -3.56
C ARG A 107 -4.67 -6.88 -2.81
N VAL A 108 -3.68 -7.62 -3.32
CA VAL A 108 -3.15 -8.82 -2.66
C VAL A 108 -2.62 -8.46 -1.27
N ALA A 109 -1.80 -7.41 -1.17
CA ALA A 109 -1.24 -6.97 0.10
C ALA A 109 -2.32 -6.55 1.11
N ASN A 110 -3.41 -5.92 0.66
CA ASN A 110 -4.47 -5.44 1.54
C ASN A 110 -5.47 -6.52 1.95
N ARG A 111 -5.74 -7.49 1.07
CA ARG A 111 -6.72 -8.54 1.31
C ARG A 111 -6.11 -9.78 1.97
N ASP A 112 -4.96 -10.23 1.46
CA ASP A 112 -4.48 -11.59 1.73
C ASP A 112 -3.46 -11.66 2.88
N TYR A 113 -2.97 -10.53 3.43
CA TYR A 113 -2.02 -10.52 4.57
C TYR A 113 -2.52 -11.25 5.81
N ILE A 114 -3.83 -11.43 5.95
CA ILE A 114 -4.45 -12.16 7.07
C ILE A 114 -4.08 -13.65 7.09
N TYR A 115 -3.68 -14.19 5.95
CA TYR A 115 -3.25 -15.59 5.79
C TYR A 115 -1.76 -15.80 6.08
N LEU A 116 -1.02 -14.74 6.37
CA LEU A 116 0.38 -14.84 6.77
C LEU A 116 0.53 -15.47 8.16
N PRO A 117 1.59 -16.24 8.40
CA PRO A 117 1.98 -16.67 9.74
C PRO A 117 2.09 -15.48 10.70
N ALA A 118 1.96 -15.72 12.00
CA ALA A 118 1.81 -14.67 13.01
C ALA A 118 2.94 -13.62 12.95
N GLY A 119 4.21 -14.06 12.85
CA GLY A 119 5.39 -13.19 12.84
C GLY A 119 5.41 -12.23 11.65
N GLU A 120 5.16 -12.76 10.44
CA GLU A 120 5.09 -11.99 9.20
C GLU A 120 3.87 -11.06 9.18
N ARG A 121 2.72 -11.55 9.63
CA ARG A 121 1.51 -10.74 9.76
C ARG A 121 1.71 -9.57 10.71
N ASP A 122 2.34 -9.80 11.86
CA ASP A 122 2.66 -8.75 12.83
C ASP A 122 3.62 -7.71 12.24
N SER A 123 4.58 -8.13 11.41
CA SER A 123 5.47 -7.22 10.68
C SER A 123 4.66 -6.29 9.75
N VAL A 124 3.74 -6.85 8.97
CA VAL A 124 2.85 -6.07 8.09
C VAL A 124 1.98 -5.11 8.88
N VAL A 125 1.39 -5.56 10.00
CA VAL A 125 0.57 -4.70 10.88
C VAL A 125 1.39 -3.55 11.46
N ARG A 126 2.65 -3.79 11.86
CA ARG A 126 3.55 -2.72 12.33
C ARG A 126 3.83 -1.68 11.24
N ARG A 127 4.07 -2.11 9.98
CA ARG A 127 4.27 -1.18 8.85
C ARG A 127 3.03 -0.33 8.59
N ARG A 128 1.86 -0.92 8.58
CA ARG A 128 0.57 -0.19 8.44
C ARG A 128 0.34 0.82 9.56
N ARG A 129 0.73 0.47 10.80
CA ARG A 129 0.67 1.40 11.94
C ARG A 129 1.62 2.59 11.73
N ARG A 130 2.82 2.37 11.18
CA ARG A 130 3.77 3.47 10.86
C ARG A 130 3.20 4.41 9.80
N VAL A 131 2.63 3.88 8.72
CA VAL A 131 1.97 4.72 7.70
C VAL A 131 0.84 5.55 8.33
N ARG A 132 0.01 4.94 9.18
CA ARG A 132 -1.05 5.68 9.89
C ARG A 132 -0.48 6.75 10.81
N ALA A 133 0.56 6.45 11.57
CA ALA A 133 1.22 7.40 12.44
C ALA A 133 1.76 8.60 11.66
N LEU A 134 2.38 8.37 10.51
CA LEU A 134 2.89 9.40 9.62
C LEU A 134 1.78 10.40 9.20
N PHE A 135 0.62 9.93 8.75
CA PHE A 135 -0.51 10.81 8.43
C PHE A 135 -1.05 11.53 9.67
N ALA A 136 -1.16 10.82 10.80
CA ALA A 136 -1.61 11.42 12.06
C ALA A 136 -0.67 12.51 12.56
N ASP A 137 0.65 12.35 12.41
CA ASP A 137 1.64 13.35 12.82
C ASP A 137 1.53 14.64 12.00
N VAL A 138 1.33 14.52 10.67
CA VAL A 138 1.07 15.69 9.81
C VAL A 138 -0.23 16.40 10.19
N LEU A 139 -1.28 15.64 10.50
CA LEU A 139 -2.57 16.19 10.93
C LEU A 139 -2.46 16.92 12.29
N ARG A 140 -1.75 16.34 13.27
CA ARG A 140 -1.48 17.00 14.57
C ARG A 140 -0.68 18.29 14.40
N GLU A 141 0.36 18.25 13.57
CA GLU A 141 1.17 19.42 13.31
C GLU A 141 0.36 20.53 12.64
N GLY A 142 -0.52 20.17 11.68
CA GLY A 142 -1.43 21.12 11.06
C GLY A 142 -2.44 21.72 12.03
N GLU A 143 -3.00 20.93 12.95
CA GLU A 143 -3.87 21.42 14.02
C GLU A 143 -3.12 22.35 14.96
N ARG A 144 -1.92 21.98 15.41
CA ARG A 144 -1.07 22.80 16.28
C ARG A 144 -0.71 24.16 15.66
N ARG A 145 -0.54 24.22 14.34
CA ARG A 145 -0.29 25.46 13.59
C ARG A 145 -1.56 26.23 13.20
N GLY A 146 -2.74 25.70 13.51
CA GLY A 146 -4.02 26.31 13.12
C GLY A 146 -4.36 26.15 11.62
N ALA A 147 -3.64 25.29 10.90
CA ALA A 147 -3.91 25.00 9.48
C ALA A 147 -5.07 24.01 9.28
N PHE A 148 -5.33 23.16 10.28
CA PHE A 148 -6.41 22.20 10.30
C PHE A 148 -7.31 22.43 11.54
N ALA A 149 -8.60 22.06 11.42
CA ALA A 149 -9.56 22.16 12.48
C ALA A 149 -10.53 20.97 12.43
N PHE A 150 -10.71 20.29 13.55
CA PHE A 150 -11.49 19.04 13.63
C PHE A 150 -12.83 19.19 14.38
N GLY A 151 -13.26 20.41 14.64
CA GLY A 151 -14.56 20.70 15.27
C GLY A 151 -14.68 20.22 16.71
N GLU A 152 -15.87 19.72 17.07
CA GLU A 152 -16.24 19.33 18.45
C GLU A 152 -15.63 17.99 18.91
N LEU A 153 -15.05 17.21 18.01
CA LEU A 153 -14.36 15.98 18.39
C LEU A 153 -13.08 16.34 19.15
N GLY A 154 -12.79 15.65 20.25
CA GLY A 154 -11.50 15.81 20.93
C GLY A 154 -10.35 15.58 19.94
N SER A 155 -9.29 16.41 20.03
CA SER A 155 -8.19 16.48 19.05
C SER A 155 -7.62 15.10 18.64
N GLU A 156 -7.32 14.21 19.59
CA GLU A 156 -6.75 12.90 19.29
C GLU A 156 -7.73 11.95 18.60
N ASP A 157 -9.01 11.94 18.98
CA ASP A 157 -10.01 11.09 18.32
C ASP A 157 -10.32 11.60 16.91
N ALA A 158 -10.34 12.91 16.72
CA ALA A 158 -10.52 13.54 15.42
C ALA A 158 -9.34 13.26 14.47
N VAL A 159 -8.10 13.42 14.92
CA VAL A 159 -6.90 13.08 14.16
C VAL A 159 -6.89 11.61 13.78
N ARG A 160 -7.24 10.73 14.72
CA ARG A 160 -7.36 9.29 14.46
C ARG A 160 -8.43 8.99 13.40
N ALA A 161 -9.62 9.57 13.51
CA ALA A 161 -10.70 9.37 12.56
C ALA A 161 -10.34 9.93 11.18
N ALA A 162 -9.80 11.14 11.10
CA ALA A 162 -9.35 11.76 9.86
C ALA A 162 -8.25 10.94 9.16
N SER A 163 -7.22 10.50 9.89
CA SER A 163 -6.15 9.68 9.32
C SER A 163 -6.69 8.35 8.77
N MET A 164 -7.64 7.71 9.47
CA MET A 164 -8.26 6.47 8.98
C MET A 164 -9.15 6.72 7.75
N ALA A 165 -9.94 7.80 7.73
CA ALA A 165 -10.78 8.14 6.59
C ALA A 165 -9.94 8.41 5.34
N ILE A 166 -8.87 9.20 5.47
CA ILE A 166 -7.93 9.50 4.39
C ILE A 166 -7.29 8.22 3.87
N LEU A 167 -6.75 7.38 4.74
CA LEU A 167 -6.07 6.14 4.32
C LEU A 167 -7.04 5.13 3.69
N ASN A 168 -8.26 4.99 4.21
CA ASN A 168 -9.27 4.12 3.60
C ASN A 168 -9.64 4.59 2.19
N MET A 169 -9.85 5.90 1.99
CA MET A 169 -10.08 6.47 0.67
C MET A 169 -8.93 6.16 -0.30
N ILE A 170 -7.67 6.33 0.15
CA ILE A 170 -6.48 6.10 -0.68
C ILE A 170 -6.34 4.62 -1.03
N VAL A 171 -6.38 3.74 -0.04
CA VAL A 171 -6.16 2.30 -0.23
C VAL A 171 -7.23 1.68 -1.12
N PHE A 172 -8.47 2.13 -0.97
CA PHE A 172 -9.60 1.58 -1.72
C PHE A 172 -9.64 2.00 -3.19
N VAL A 173 -8.83 2.99 -3.62
CA VAL A 173 -8.77 3.42 -5.03
C VAL A 173 -8.40 2.27 -5.98
N ALA A 174 -7.56 1.34 -5.54
CA ALA A 174 -7.17 0.16 -6.31
C ALA A 174 -8.35 -0.75 -6.69
N GLU A 175 -9.47 -0.71 -5.95
CA GLU A 175 -10.64 -1.55 -6.20
C GLU A 175 -11.55 -1.00 -7.30
N TRP A 176 -11.61 0.32 -7.47
CA TRP A 176 -12.59 0.95 -8.36
C TRP A 176 -11.99 1.78 -9.49
N PHE A 177 -10.71 2.13 -9.45
CA PHE A 177 -10.10 2.94 -10.51
C PHE A 177 -10.06 2.17 -11.83
N ASP A 178 -10.69 2.74 -12.87
CA ASP A 178 -10.60 2.25 -14.25
C ASP A 178 -9.75 3.24 -15.06
N PRO A 179 -8.59 2.82 -15.64
CA PRO A 179 -7.75 3.68 -16.46
C PRO A 179 -8.44 4.15 -17.76
N ARG A 180 -9.55 3.51 -18.16
CA ARG A 180 -10.38 3.92 -19.31
C ARG A 180 -11.53 4.85 -18.90
N GLY A 181 -11.64 5.15 -17.61
CA GLY A 181 -12.66 6.03 -17.06
C GLY A 181 -12.42 7.50 -17.43
N PRO A 182 -13.34 8.40 -17.02
CA PRO A 182 -13.33 9.81 -17.41
C PRO A 182 -12.21 10.63 -16.74
N ARG A 183 -11.49 10.07 -15.75
CA ARG A 183 -10.39 10.74 -15.04
C ARG A 183 -9.10 9.98 -15.21
N SER A 184 -8.02 10.71 -15.48
CA SER A 184 -6.68 10.15 -15.50
C SER A 184 -6.24 9.70 -14.09
N ALA A 185 -5.19 8.85 -14.03
CA ALA A 185 -4.56 8.46 -12.77
C ALA A 185 -4.05 9.69 -11.99
N ALA A 186 -3.41 10.64 -12.69
CA ALA A 186 -2.90 11.87 -12.10
C ALA A 186 -4.02 12.75 -11.53
N ASP A 187 -5.11 12.93 -12.27
CA ASP A 187 -6.25 13.74 -11.80
C ASP A 187 -6.95 13.10 -10.60
N THR A 188 -7.05 11.76 -10.59
CA THR A 188 -7.62 11.00 -9.47
C THR A 188 -6.74 11.13 -8.23
N ALA A 189 -5.43 10.99 -8.37
CA ALA A 189 -4.49 11.14 -7.28
C ALA A 189 -4.53 12.58 -6.70
N ALA A 190 -4.49 13.61 -7.55
CA ALA A 190 -4.60 15.01 -7.13
C ALA A 190 -5.96 15.31 -6.47
N LEU A 191 -7.05 14.69 -6.93
CA LEU A 191 -8.35 14.81 -6.27
C LEU A 191 -8.31 14.26 -4.85
N HIS A 192 -7.69 13.09 -4.63
CA HIS A 192 -7.54 12.51 -3.30
C HIS A 192 -6.69 13.38 -2.37
N GLY A 193 -5.65 14.04 -2.89
CA GLY A 193 -4.87 15.05 -2.13
C GLY A 193 -5.79 16.18 -1.63
N ARG A 194 -6.58 16.77 -2.52
CA ARG A 194 -7.54 17.83 -2.15
C ARG A 194 -8.64 17.35 -1.20
N LEU A 195 -9.12 16.11 -1.35
CA LEU A 195 -10.10 15.52 -0.44
C LEU A 195 -9.51 15.29 0.95
N ALA A 196 -8.26 14.87 1.06
CA ALA A 196 -7.56 14.76 2.34
C ALA A 196 -7.50 16.11 3.08
N LEU A 197 -7.22 17.22 2.37
CA LEU A 197 -7.27 18.57 2.93
C LEU A 197 -8.67 18.97 3.40
N ARG A 198 -9.73 18.58 2.66
CA ARG A 198 -11.11 18.85 3.09
C ARG A 198 -11.48 18.08 4.35
N ILE A 199 -11.05 16.82 4.46
CA ILE A 199 -11.25 16.01 5.68
C ILE A 199 -10.56 16.70 6.87
N ALA A 200 -9.34 17.20 6.70
CA ALA A 200 -8.57 17.87 7.73
C ALA A 200 -9.15 19.24 8.15
N ARG A 201 -10.03 19.84 7.34
CA ARG A 201 -10.66 21.15 7.60
C ARG A 201 -12.14 21.06 7.93
N ALA A 202 -12.69 19.88 8.11
CA ALA A 202 -14.14 19.66 8.27
C ALA A 202 -14.75 20.30 9.54
N GLY A 203 -13.94 20.75 10.48
CA GLY A 203 -14.41 21.43 11.70
C GLY A 203 -14.28 22.95 11.68
N GLY A 204 -13.76 23.55 10.61
CA GLY A 204 -13.51 24.98 10.51
C GLY A 204 -14.63 25.77 9.83
N SER A 205 -15.90 25.56 10.23
CA SER A 205 -17.05 26.35 9.79
C SER A 205 -17.52 27.20 10.96
N GLY A 206 -17.04 28.40 11.07
CA GLY A 206 -17.49 29.48 11.91
C GLY A 206 -17.22 30.79 11.21
#